data_9e9c7911f862c8f85887b132092dd22e
#
_entry.id   9e9c7911f862c8f85887b132092dd22e
#
_cell.length_a   1.000
_cell.length_b   1.000
_cell.length_c   1.000
_cell.angle_alpha   90.00
_cell.angle_beta   90.00
_cell.angle_gamma   90.00
#
_symmetry.space_group_name_H-M   'P 1'
#
loop_
_entity.id
_entity.type
_entity.pdbx_description
1 polymer ?
#
loop_
_entity_poly.entity_id
_entity_poly.type
_entity_poly.pdbx_seq_one_letter_code
_entity_poly.pdbx_strand_id
1 'polypeptide(L)'
;MSDHTEIDRALIGTSVPPFAVEVERGAIRRFAEAIGESAEIYFDEAFALSLGYRGIVAPPTFPTTFRPPSKPAWVRGLDEGRILAGEQGFRYERPIFAGDRLQCELRLIDVQDKRSSKGNMELMIQDLIVTSPSGEMVCVNRRVVIYRGQTATLAQGAAS
;
A
#
# COMPACT_ATOMS: atom_id res chain seq x y z
N MET A 1 -29.79 13.41 -8.91
CA MET A 1 -28.56 13.82 -8.21
C MET A 1 -27.46 12.92 -8.72
N SER A 2 -26.59 13.45 -9.55
CA SER A 2 -25.49 12.67 -10.15
C SER A 2 -24.57 12.20 -9.05
N ASP A 3 -24.52 10.90 -8.87
CA ASP A 3 -23.50 10.24 -8.07
C ASP A 3 -22.17 10.39 -8.83
N HIS A 4 -21.42 11.45 -8.52
CA HIS A 4 -20.10 11.68 -9.14
C HIS A 4 -19.09 10.71 -8.52
N THR A 5 -19.13 9.47 -8.98
CA THR A 5 -18.02 8.56 -8.80
C THR A 5 -16.91 8.96 -9.76
N GLU A 6 -15.73 9.29 -9.21
CA GLU A 6 -14.56 9.66 -10.01
C GLU A 6 -13.67 8.45 -10.32
N ILE A 7 -13.79 7.39 -9.53
CA ILE A 7 -13.02 6.16 -9.72
C ILE A 7 -13.82 5.19 -10.59
N ASP A 8 -13.22 4.73 -11.69
CA ASP A 8 -13.86 3.77 -12.60
C ASP A 8 -14.02 2.40 -11.93
N ARG A 9 -15.24 2.05 -11.60
CA ARG A 9 -15.60 0.78 -10.94
C ARG A 9 -15.45 -0.44 -11.85
N ALA A 10 -15.39 -0.25 -13.16
CA ALA A 10 -15.10 -1.35 -14.09
C ALA A 10 -13.67 -1.91 -13.90
N LEU A 11 -12.80 -1.17 -13.21
CA LEU A 11 -11.45 -1.60 -12.86
C LEU A 11 -11.38 -2.48 -11.60
N ILE A 12 -12.49 -2.67 -10.88
CA ILE A 12 -12.54 -3.58 -9.73
C ILE A 12 -12.19 -5.00 -10.20
N GLY A 13 -11.28 -5.65 -9.47
CA GLY A 13 -10.75 -6.97 -9.82
C GLY A 13 -9.54 -6.94 -10.75
N THR A 14 -9.18 -5.78 -11.31
CA THR A 14 -7.97 -5.67 -12.13
C THR A 14 -6.71 -5.49 -11.29
N SER A 15 -5.56 -5.83 -11.88
CA SER A 15 -4.24 -5.72 -11.23
C SER A 15 -3.29 -4.89 -12.09
N VAL A 16 -2.28 -4.31 -11.44
CA VAL A 16 -1.10 -3.87 -12.18
C VAL A 16 -0.31 -5.10 -12.67
N PRO A 17 0.47 -4.98 -13.76
CA PRO A 17 1.41 -6.05 -14.12
C PRO A 17 2.30 -6.42 -12.93
N PRO A 18 2.56 -7.72 -12.70
CA PRO A 18 3.44 -8.14 -11.62
C PRO A 18 4.83 -7.49 -11.73
N PHE A 19 5.42 -7.15 -10.59
CA PHE A 19 6.74 -6.55 -10.53
C PHE A 19 7.61 -7.22 -9.46
N ALA A 20 8.91 -7.25 -9.71
CA ALA A 20 9.87 -7.84 -8.79
C ALA A 20 10.36 -6.82 -7.76
N VAL A 21 10.62 -7.31 -6.55
CA VAL A 21 11.26 -6.55 -5.47
C VAL A 21 12.42 -7.35 -4.93
N GLU A 22 13.61 -6.75 -4.89
CA GLU A 22 14.74 -7.27 -4.15
C GLU A 22 14.79 -6.60 -2.78
N VAL A 23 14.85 -7.42 -1.73
CA VAL A 23 14.85 -6.93 -0.34
C VAL A 23 16.29 -6.68 0.09
N GLU A 24 16.73 -5.45 -0.07
CA GLU A 24 18.09 -5.05 0.30
C GLU A 24 18.22 -4.87 1.82
N ARG A 25 19.30 -5.38 2.41
CA ARG A 25 19.66 -5.19 3.83
C ARG A 25 19.68 -3.70 4.21
N GLY A 26 20.26 -2.86 3.37
CA GLY A 26 20.33 -1.41 3.59
C GLY A 26 18.94 -0.74 3.58
N ALA A 27 18.00 -1.24 2.77
CA ALA A 27 16.64 -0.74 2.74
C ALA A 27 15.88 -1.09 4.03
N ILE A 28 16.04 -2.32 4.53
CA ILE A 28 15.48 -2.74 5.84
C ILE A 28 15.99 -1.82 6.94
N ARG A 29 17.32 -1.59 7.00
CA ARG A 29 17.94 -0.75 8.01
C ARG A 29 17.37 0.67 7.99
N ARG A 30 17.37 1.33 6.83
CA ARG A 30 16.84 2.69 6.67
C ARG A 30 15.36 2.79 7.05
N PHE A 31 14.58 1.77 6.71
CA PHE A 31 13.17 1.75 7.07
C PHE A 31 12.97 1.59 8.58
N ALA A 32 13.68 0.65 9.21
CA ALA A 32 13.61 0.44 10.65
C ALA A 32 14.00 1.71 11.43
N GLU A 33 15.10 2.37 11.04
CA GLU A 33 15.51 3.65 11.61
C GLU A 33 14.44 4.74 11.44
N ALA A 34 13.82 4.83 10.26
CA ALA A 34 12.81 5.84 9.95
C ALA A 34 11.52 5.69 10.76
N ILE A 35 11.15 4.46 11.14
CA ILE A 35 9.98 4.19 11.99
C ILE A 35 10.31 4.13 13.48
N GLY A 36 11.57 4.38 13.86
CA GLY A 36 12.02 4.39 15.26
C GLY A 36 12.20 3.00 15.86
N GLU A 37 12.37 1.97 15.04
CA GLU A 37 12.67 0.61 15.52
C GLU A 37 14.11 0.48 15.99
N SER A 38 14.28 -0.26 17.09
CA SER A 38 15.58 -0.54 17.69
C SER A 38 15.85 -2.02 17.93
N ALA A 39 14.91 -2.90 17.56
CA ALA A 39 15.07 -4.33 17.75
C ALA A 39 16.23 -4.88 16.91
N GLU A 40 17.17 -5.57 17.54
CA GLU A 40 18.42 -6.03 16.94
C GLU A 40 18.21 -6.95 15.73
N ILE A 41 17.06 -7.66 15.65
CA ILE A 41 16.73 -8.55 14.52
C ILE A 41 16.68 -7.84 13.15
N TYR A 42 16.48 -6.51 13.15
CA TYR A 42 16.44 -5.69 11.93
C TYR A 42 17.82 -5.14 11.53
N PHE A 43 18.82 -5.26 12.42
CA PHE A 43 20.13 -4.62 12.26
C PHE A 43 21.30 -5.61 12.33
N ASP A 44 21.21 -6.62 13.20
CA ASP A 44 22.28 -7.58 13.47
C ASP A 44 21.89 -8.98 12.96
N GLU A 45 22.64 -9.46 11.97
CA GLU A 45 22.40 -10.76 11.38
C GLU A 45 22.77 -11.92 12.33
N ALA A 46 23.86 -11.77 13.11
CA ALA A 46 24.25 -12.79 14.06
C ALA A 46 23.20 -12.95 15.16
N PHE A 47 22.63 -11.84 15.61
CA PHE A 47 21.52 -11.86 16.56
C PHE A 47 20.27 -12.53 15.96
N ALA A 48 19.87 -12.17 14.74
CA ALA A 48 18.73 -12.79 14.06
C ALA A 48 18.92 -14.30 13.90
N LEU A 49 20.11 -14.75 13.49
CA LEU A 49 20.48 -16.17 13.39
C LEU A 49 20.41 -16.89 14.74
N SER A 50 20.84 -16.24 15.83
CA SER A 50 20.77 -16.82 17.18
C SER A 50 19.36 -17.10 17.66
N LEU A 51 18.36 -16.36 17.12
CA LEU A 51 16.94 -16.57 17.37
C LEU A 51 16.26 -17.55 16.41
N GLY A 52 17.04 -18.17 15.51
CA GLY A 52 16.54 -19.16 14.55
C GLY A 52 16.00 -18.56 13.24
N TYR A 53 16.15 -17.27 13.02
CA TYR A 53 15.87 -16.67 11.72
C TYR A 53 16.99 -16.99 10.73
N ARG A 54 16.68 -17.04 9.44
CA ARG A 54 17.67 -17.32 8.39
C ARG A 54 18.51 -16.12 7.97
N GLY A 55 18.29 -14.96 8.57
CA GLY A 55 18.97 -13.70 8.26
C GLY A 55 18.24 -12.51 8.87
N ILE A 56 18.65 -11.30 8.51
CA ILE A 56 17.99 -10.06 8.94
C ILE A 56 16.54 -10.06 8.52
N VAL A 57 15.65 -9.84 9.47
CA VAL A 57 14.20 -9.75 9.27
C VAL A 57 13.83 -8.34 8.85
N ALA A 58 12.88 -8.18 7.94
CA ALA A 58 12.26 -6.88 7.67
C ALA A 58 11.16 -6.57 8.70
N PRO A 59 11.01 -5.31 9.14
CA PRO A 59 9.88 -4.91 9.98
C PRO A 59 8.53 -5.28 9.35
N PRO A 60 7.50 -5.62 10.13
CA PRO A 60 6.22 -6.10 9.60
C PRO A 60 5.52 -5.11 8.65
N THR A 61 5.81 -3.84 8.75
CA THR A 61 5.25 -2.80 7.87
C THR A 61 6.12 -2.48 6.65
N PHE A 62 7.27 -3.14 6.51
CA PHE A 62 8.21 -2.91 5.40
C PHE A 62 7.58 -3.00 4.00
N PRO A 63 6.58 -3.89 3.72
CA PRO A 63 5.93 -3.94 2.41
C PRO A 63 5.17 -2.67 2.00
N THR A 64 5.04 -1.69 2.88
CA THR A 64 4.54 -0.35 2.50
C THR A 64 5.46 0.33 1.48
N THR A 65 6.73 -0.04 1.46
CA THR A 65 7.73 0.49 0.53
C THR A 65 7.65 -0.12 -0.87
N PHE A 66 6.97 -1.26 -1.04
CA PHE A 66 6.84 -1.94 -2.33
C PHE A 66 5.86 -1.18 -3.21
N ARG A 67 6.36 -0.64 -4.31
CA ARG A 67 5.58 0.19 -5.21
C ARG A 67 5.67 -0.33 -6.64
N PRO A 68 4.55 -0.36 -7.36
CA PRO A 68 4.58 -0.71 -8.78
C PRO A 68 5.38 0.36 -9.56
N PRO A 69 6.05 -0.03 -10.65
CA PRO A 69 6.86 0.88 -11.44
C PRO A 69 6.04 1.94 -12.19
N SER A 70 4.73 1.73 -12.32
CA SER A 70 3.81 2.66 -12.95
C SER A 70 2.57 2.88 -12.10
N LYS A 71 1.92 4.03 -12.27
CA LYS A 71 0.66 4.31 -11.58
C LYS A 71 -0.42 3.33 -12.01
N PRO A 72 -1.16 2.74 -11.05
CA PRO A 72 -2.32 1.89 -11.34
C PRO A 72 -3.36 2.61 -12.20
N ALA A 73 -4.06 1.86 -13.04
CA ALA A 73 -5.07 2.43 -13.94
C ALA A 73 -6.16 3.20 -13.19
N TRP A 74 -6.58 2.71 -12.03
CA TRP A 74 -7.65 3.29 -11.21
C TRP A 74 -7.30 4.59 -10.50
N VAL A 75 -6.02 5.02 -10.51
CA VAL A 75 -5.61 6.34 -9.98
C VAL A 75 -5.19 7.30 -11.09
N ARG A 76 -5.21 6.88 -12.34
CA ARG A 76 -4.85 7.76 -13.46
C ARG A 76 -5.91 8.84 -13.64
N GLY A 77 -5.46 10.08 -13.78
CA GLY A 77 -6.35 11.23 -13.97
C GLY A 77 -6.98 11.75 -12.68
N LEU A 78 -6.80 11.09 -11.53
CA LEU A 78 -7.24 11.62 -10.24
C LEU A 78 -6.32 12.74 -9.77
N ASP A 79 -6.89 13.69 -9.07
CA ASP A 79 -6.14 14.75 -8.40
C ASP A 79 -5.40 14.19 -7.18
N GLU A 80 -4.07 14.15 -7.25
CA GLU A 80 -3.21 13.60 -6.20
C GLU A 80 -3.35 14.33 -4.86
N GLY A 81 -3.66 15.63 -4.87
CA GLY A 81 -3.91 16.42 -3.66
C GLY A 81 -5.15 15.97 -2.88
N ARG A 82 -6.01 15.18 -3.50
CA ARG A 82 -7.23 14.64 -2.91
C ARG A 82 -7.09 13.19 -2.47
N ILE A 83 -5.93 12.57 -2.71
CA ILE A 83 -5.62 11.19 -2.32
C ILE A 83 -5.00 11.19 -0.92
N LEU A 84 -5.57 10.42 -0.02
CA LEU A 84 -5.10 10.25 1.36
C LEU A 84 -4.86 8.78 1.68
N ALA A 85 -3.88 8.53 2.53
CA ALA A 85 -3.73 7.23 3.16
C ALA A 85 -4.86 7.03 4.19
N GLY A 86 -5.55 5.91 4.10
CA GLY A 86 -6.57 5.49 5.06
C GLY A 86 -6.01 4.43 6.00
N GLU A 87 -6.31 3.17 5.74
CA GLU A 87 -5.89 2.04 6.56
C GLU A 87 -4.84 1.18 5.87
N GLN A 88 -4.03 0.50 6.67
CA GLN A 88 -3.16 -0.59 6.21
C GLN A 88 -3.26 -1.78 7.16
N GLY A 89 -3.39 -2.97 6.57
CA GLY A 89 -3.37 -4.24 7.28
C GLY A 89 -2.40 -5.21 6.61
N PHE A 90 -1.77 -6.06 7.42
CA PHE A 90 -0.79 -7.04 6.95
C PHE A 90 -1.19 -8.43 7.42
N ARG A 91 -1.16 -9.38 6.50
CA ARG A 91 -1.28 -10.81 6.81
C ARG A 91 -0.07 -11.52 6.25
N TYR A 92 0.69 -12.17 7.12
CA TYR A 92 1.91 -12.87 6.79
C TYR A 92 1.73 -14.39 6.86
N GLU A 93 2.30 -15.09 5.89
CA GLU A 93 2.52 -16.53 5.95
C GLU A 93 3.97 -16.85 6.41
N ARG A 94 4.90 -15.94 6.13
CA ARG A 94 6.28 -15.99 6.66
C ARG A 94 6.89 -14.58 6.75
N PRO A 95 7.95 -14.41 7.56
CA PRO A 95 8.74 -13.18 7.55
C PRO A 95 9.39 -12.90 6.19
N ILE A 96 9.69 -11.63 5.94
CA ILE A 96 10.52 -11.17 4.83
C ILE A 96 11.93 -10.97 5.37
N PHE A 97 12.93 -11.39 4.58
CA PHE A 97 14.34 -11.34 4.96
C PHE A 97 15.16 -10.54 3.96
N ALA A 98 16.27 -9.96 4.43
CA ALA A 98 17.28 -9.42 3.54
C ALA A 98 17.73 -10.48 2.53
N GLY A 99 17.83 -10.08 1.26
CA GLY A 99 18.17 -10.97 0.15
C GLY A 99 16.98 -11.69 -0.48
N ASP A 100 15.77 -11.53 0.05
CA ASP A 100 14.57 -12.07 -0.61
C ASP A 100 14.38 -11.43 -1.98
N ARG A 101 14.04 -12.26 -2.96
CA ARG A 101 13.47 -11.85 -4.24
C ARG A 101 12.00 -12.16 -4.22
N LEU A 102 11.18 -11.15 -4.40
CA LEU A 102 9.73 -11.25 -4.26
C LEU A 102 9.05 -10.82 -5.54
N GLN A 103 7.91 -11.44 -5.84
CA GLN A 103 6.99 -11.00 -6.87
C GLN A 103 5.81 -10.30 -6.20
N CYS A 104 5.46 -9.14 -6.70
CA CYS A 104 4.40 -8.30 -6.15
C CYS A 104 3.33 -8.05 -7.21
N GLU A 105 2.06 -8.10 -6.80
CA GLU A 105 0.92 -7.75 -7.63
C GLU A 105 -0.01 -6.86 -6.81
N LEU A 106 -0.27 -5.64 -7.29
CA LEU A 106 -1.24 -4.75 -6.68
C LEU A 106 -2.58 -4.86 -7.40
N ARG A 107 -3.63 -5.23 -6.67
CA ARG A 107 -4.98 -5.46 -7.20
C ARG A 107 -5.98 -4.49 -6.57
N LEU A 108 -6.87 -3.93 -7.38
CA LEU A 108 -8.04 -3.20 -6.87
C LEU A 108 -9.13 -4.21 -6.49
N ILE A 109 -9.45 -4.27 -5.20
CA ILE A 109 -10.41 -5.24 -4.67
C ILE A 109 -11.83 -4.68 -4.68
N ASP A 110 -11.98 -3.42 -4.29
CA ASP A 110 -13.29 -2.77 -4.17
C ASP A 110 -13.15 -1.25 -4.16
N VAL A 111 -14.26 -0.57 -4.46
CA VAL A 111 -14.40 0.89 -4.32
C VAL A 111 -15.70 1.17 -3.60
N GLN A 112 -15.62 1.76 -2.42
CA GLN A 112 -16.77 2.04 -1.56
C GLN A 112 -17.00 3.53 -1.42
N ASP A 113 -18.27 3.95 -1.52
CA ASP A 113 -18.65 5.33 -1.25
C ASP A 113 -18.83 5.53 0.25
N LYS A 114 -18.29 6.63 0.76
CA LYS A 114 -18.51 7.05 2.14
C LYS A 114 -18.94 8.52 2.15
N ARG A 115 -20.08 8.79 2.76
CA ARG A 115 -20.59 10.13 2.96
C ARG A 115 -20.25 10.63 4.36
N SER A 116 -19.82 11.87 4.46
CA SER A 116 -19.60 12.54 5.72
C SER A 116 -20.13 13.96 5.69
N SER A 117 -20.22 14.61 6.84
CA SER A 117 -20.56 16.05 6.93
C SER A 117 -19.56 16.95 6.21
N LYS A 118 -18.35 16.43 5.91
CA LYS A 118 -17.27 17.16 5.22
C LYS A 118 -17.20 16.86 3.71
N GLY A 119 -18.17 16.11 3.18
CA GLY A 119 -18.23 15.74 1.77
C GLY A 119 -18.18 14.23 1.53
N ASN A 120 -18.28 13.86 0.26
CA ASN A 120 -18.21 12.47 -0.18
C ASN A 120 -16.77 12.01 -0.33
N MET A 121 -16.53 10.73 -0.10
CA MET A 121 -15.24 10.08 -0.29
C MET A 121 -15.47 8.75 -0.99
N GLU A 122 -14.50 8.34 -1.79
CA GLU A 122 -14.41 7.00 -2.35
C GLU A 122 -13.21 6.28 -1.70
N LEU A 123 -13.45 5.09 -1.18
CA LEU A 123 -12.43 4.26 -0.54
C LEU A 123 -11.98 3.19 -1.52
N MET A 124 -10.75 3.30 -2.01
CA MET A 124 -10.11 2.25 -2.84
C MET A 124 -9.52 1.19 -1.92
N ILE A 125 -10.07 0.00 -1.92
CA ILE A 125 -9.54 -1.16 -1.20
C ILE A 125 -8.63 -1.91 -2.16
N GLN A 126 -7.35 -2.04 -1.81
CA GLN A 126 -6.33 -2.62 -2.65
C GLN A 126 -5.54 -3.67 -1.86
N ASP A 127 -5.21 -4.78 -2.50
CA ASP A 127 -4.31 -5.78 -1.94
C ASP A 127 -2.99 -5.79 -2.73
N LEU A 128 -1.90 -5.58 -2.03
CA LEU A 128 -0.56 -5.90 -2.51
C LEU A 128 -0.26 -7.34 -2.10
N ILE A 129 -0.32 -8.22 -3.08
CA ILE A 129 -0.04 -9.65 -2.94
C ILE A 129 1.44 -9.86 -3.17
N VAL A 130 2.12 -10.47 -2.20
CA VAL A 130 3.57 -10.72 -2.24
C VAL A 130 3.83 -12.21 -2.20
N THR A 131 4.53 -12.71 -3.20
CA THR A 131 4.88 -14.13 -3.33
C THR A 131 6.38 -14.32 -3.51
N SER A 132 6.86 -15.53 -3.22
CA SER A 132 8.21 -15.98 -3.61
C SER A 132 8.29 -16.19 -5.12
N PRO A 133 9.48 -16.36 -5.71
CA PRO A 133 9.64 -16.72 -7.13
C PRO A 133 8.99 -18.07 -7.49
N SER A 134 8.83 -18.98 -6.53
CA SER A 134 8.12 -20.25 -6.70
C SER A 134 6.59 -20.13 -6.63
N GLY A 135 6.07 -18.93 -6.32
CA GLY A 135 4.62 -18.68 -6.21
C GLY A 135 4.04 -18.90 -4.81
N GLU A 136 4.87 -19.20 -3.81
CA GLU A 136 4.40 -19.32 -2.43
C GLU A 136 4.02 -17.97 -1.85
N MET A 137 2.88 -17.92 -1.17
CA MET A 137 2.43 -16.70 -0.50
C MET A 137 3.40 -16.30 0.62
N VAL A 138 3.82 -15.05 0.61
CA VAL A 138 4.65 -14.45 1.66
C VAL A 138 3.82 -13.55 2.55
N CYS A 139 3.14 -12.58 1.97
CA CYS A 139 2.21 -11.73 2.71
C CYS A 139 1.21 -11.05 1.77
N VAL A 140 0.14 -10.53 2.37
CA VAL A 140 -0.79 -9.60 1.73
C VAL A 140 -0.82 -8.32 2.56
N ASN A 141 -0.54 -7.19 1.89
CA ASN A 141 -0.70 -5.86 2.47
C ASN A 141 -1.98 -5.23 1.91
N ARG A 142 -3.05 -5.24 2.69
CA ARG A 142 -4.29 -4.53 2.35
C ARG A 142 -4.15 -3.04 2.63
N ARG A 143 -4.49 -2.24 1.64
CA ARG A 143 -4.45 -0.78 1.70
C ARG A 143 -5.83 -0.22 1.43
N VAL A 144 -6.27 0.71 2.26
CA VAL A 144 -7.44 1.55 1.98
C VAL A 144 -6.93 2.94 1.66
N VAL A 145 -7.14 3.37 0.43
CA VAL A 145 -6.76 4.70 -0.04
C VAL A 145 -8.03 5.52 -0.20
N ILE A 146 -8.05 6.70 0.37
CA ILE A 146 -9.21 7.58 0.37
C ILE A 146 -9.04 8.61 -0.74
N TYR A 147 -10.04 8.71 -1.62
CA TYR A 147 -10.15 9.80 -2.56
C TYR A 147 -11.29 10.73 -2.13
N ARG A 148 -10.95 11.97 -1.83
CA ARG A 148 -11.97 12.97 -1.39
C ARG A 148 -12.70 13.53 -2.59
N GLY A 149 -14.03 13.52 -2.55
CA GLY A 149 -14.86 14.22 -3.52
C GLY A 149 -14.59 15.73 -3.55
N GLN A 150 -15.00 16.40 -4.62
CA GLN A 150 -14.93 17.85 -4.66
C GLN A 150 -15.83 18.42 -3.57
N THR A 151 -15.29 19.30 -2.75
CA THR A 151 -16.10 20.13 -1.86
C THR A 151 -16.91 21.05 -2.77
N ALA A 152 -18.25 21.03 -2.65
CA ALA A 152 -19.06 22.04 -3.36
C ALA A 152 -18.56 23.41 -2.91
N THR A 153 -17.91 24.13 -3.82
CA THR A 153 -17.60 25.54 -3.60
C THR A 153 -18.94 26.22 -3.48
N LEU A 154 -19.29 26.69 -2.28
CA LEU A 154 -20.38 27.63 -2.11
C LEU A 154 -20.04 28.82 -3.01
N ALA A 155 -20.79 28.96 -4.11
CA ALA A 155 -20.74 30.14 -4.91
C ALA A 155 -21.02 31.32 -3.98
N GLN A 156 -19.99 32.11 -3.69
CA GLN A 156 -20.19 33.42 -3.07
C GLN A 156 -21.02 34.20 -4.07
N GLY A 157 -22.31 34.28 -3.75
CA GLY A 157 -23.23 35.15 -4.47
C GLY A 157 -22.68 36.56 -4.46
N ALA A 158 -22.38 37.05 -5.63
CA ALA A 158 -22.22 38.48 -5.86
C ALA A 158 -23.52 39.13 -5.45
N ALA A 159 -23.50 39.83 -4.35
CA ALA A 159 -24.50 40.82 -4.03
C ALA A 159 -24.01 42.16 -4.57
N SER A 160 -24.78 42.66 -5.53
CA SER A 160 -24.69 44.02 -6.05
C SER A 160 -25.03 45.04 -4.99
#